data_ad28130edaf1d3a2cc949e1fe2e449b6
#
_entry.id   ad28130edaf1d3a2cc949e1fe2e449b6
#
_cell.length_a   1.000
_cell.length_b   1.000
_cell.length_c   1.000
_cell.angle_alpha   90.00
_cell.angle_beta   90.00
_cell.angle_gamma   90.00
#
_symmetry.space_group_name_H-M   'P 1'
#
loop_
_entity.id
_entity.type
_entity.pdbx_description
1 polymer ?
#
loop_
_entity_poly.entity_id
_entity_poly.type
_entity_poly.pdbx_seq_one_letter_code
_entity_poly.pdbx_strand_id
1 'polypeptide(L)'
;ISSDNRLFSLSLVTGDVEWSFQTVAEDKKSLITASPIGFENIIIAPFSNGELVAFDNDTGRPLWSENVSKISLLSNFDIKDISASPVLSSNTIFSVSTNGKLLSTNAINGKRNWAIDLSGYRTPTISGGQIYVIDEDGKLICLNKNSGEVFWITELNKFKKGQKAKDLNLWLGPYLINNLLYNISYFGELKIVSPMTGEVLSTDSLGVKGIILPPVILSNAVFIMDENSNVFRFE
;
A
#
# COMPACT_ATOMS: atom_id res chain seq x y z
N ILE A 1 -7.06 -9.71 9.79
CA ILE A 1 -5.99 -9.37 10.75
C ILE A 1 -6.55 -8.40 11.77
N SER A 2 -6.30 -8.66 13.03
CA SER A 2 -6.68 -7.76 14.13
C SER A 2 -5.56 -6.78 14.50
N SER A 3 -5.92 -5.78 15.29
CA SER A 3 -4.97 -4.73 15.71
C SER A 3 -3.84 -5.24 16.63
N ASP A 4 -3.94 -6.44 17.19
CA ASP A 4 -2.93 -7.09 18.02
C ASP A 4 -2.06 -8.09 17.25
N ASN A 5 -1.96 -7.93 15.91
CA ASN A 5 -1.20 -8.80 15.01
C ASN A 5 -1.66 -10.27 15.03
N ARG A 6 -2.95 -10.51 15.12
CA ARG A 6 -3.53 -11.83 14.98
C ARG A 6 -4.24 -11.98 13.64
N LEU A 7 -3.88 -13.00 12.88
CA LEU A 7 -4.56 -13.45 11.67
C LEU A 7 -5.53 -14.56 12.03
N PHE A 8 -6.74 -14.51 11.46
CA PHE A 8 -7.77 -15.54 11.62
C PHE A 8 -8.21 -16.04 10.25
N SER A 9 -8.40 -17.35 10.12
CA SER A 9 -9.23 -17.97 9.10
C SER A 9 -10.60 -18.27 9.68
N LEU A 10 -11.64 -17.87 8.97
CA LEU A 10 -13.01 -18.06 9.40
C LEU A 10 -13.77 -18.87 8.35
N SER A 11 -14.55 -19.83 8.79
CA SER A 11 -15.49 -20.53 7.94
C SER A 11 -16.49 -19.55 7.33
N LEU A 12 -16.60 -19.53 6.00
CA LEU A 12 -17.57 -18.69 5.28
C LEU A 12 -19.03 -19.09 5.55
N VAL A 13 -19.26 -20.32 6.02
CA VAL A 13 -20.60 -20.86 6.28
C VAL A 13 -21.04 -20.56 7.70
N THR A 14 -20.17 -20.82 8.70
CA THR A 14 -20.53 -20.74 10.11
C THR A 14 -19.96 -19.51 10.81
N GLY A 15 -18.90 -18.92 10.30
CA GLY A 15 -18.14 -17.85 10.95
C GLY A 15 -17.17 -18.34 12.04
N ASP A 16 -17.10 -19.67 12.25
CA ASP A 16 -16.18 -20.23 13.24
C ASP A 16 -14.71 -20.05 12.83
N VAL A 17 -13.84 -19.94 13.84
CA VAL A 17 -12.40 -19.86 13.62
C VAL A 17 -11.88 -21.25 13.26
N GLU A 18 -11.33 -21.39 12.06
CA GLU A 18 -10.68 -22.63 11.59
C GLU A 18 -9.26 -22.73 12.10
N TRP A 19 -8.51 -21.64 11.99
CA TRP A 19 -7.18 -21.49 12.56
C TRP A 19 -6.86 -20.03 12.86
N SER A 20 -5.85 -19.79 13.67
CA SER A 20 -5.34 -18.45 13.94
C SER A 20 -3.84 -18.46 14.15
N PHE A 21 -3.19 -17.36 13.80
CA PHE A 21 -1.78 -17.12 14.04
C PHE A 21 -1.57 -15.77 14.66
N GLN A 22 -0.63 -15.65 15.61
CA GLN A 22 -0.30 -14.41 16.27
C GLN A 22 1.21 -14.18 16.26
N THR A 23 1.63 -12.97 15.90
CA THR A 23 3.00 -12.51 16.05
C THR A 23 3.07 -11.34 17.03
N VAL A 24 4.28 -10.90 17.35
CA VAL A 24 4.48 -9.78 18.28
C VAL A 24 3.92 -8.50 17.66
N ALA A 25 3.06 -7.81 18.41
CA ALA A 25 2.55 -6.50 18.01
C ALA A 25 3.55 -5.42 18.42
N GLU A 26 3.78 -4.45 17.56
CA GLU A 26 4.54 -3.23 17.90
C GLU A 26 3.62 -2.25 18.64
N ASP A 27 4.16 -1.55 19.64
CA ASP A 27 3.44 -0.51 20.40
C ASP A 27 3.07 0.68 19.51
N LYS A 28 3.94 1.00 18.55
CA LYS A 28 3.74 2.07 17.56
C LYS A 28 3.40 1.47 16.21
N LYS A 29 2.16 1.63 15.79
CA LYS A 29 1.64 1.14 14.53
C LYS A 29 0.75 2.17 13.85
N SER A 30 0.58 2.02 12.55
CA SER A 30 -0.40 2.79 11.78
C SER A 30 -1.83 2.44 12.23
N LEU A 31 -2.73 3.40 12.06
CA LEU A 31 -4.17 3.17 12.21
C LEU A 31 -4.75 2.39 11.00
N ILE A 32 -4.00 2.30 9.92
CA ILE A 32 -4.40 1.59 8.70
C ILE A 32 -3.77 0.22 8.74
N THR A 33 -4.59 -0.81 8.73
CA THR A 33 -4.14 -2.21 8.61
C THR A 33 -4.15 -2.63 7.15
N ALA A 34 -3.03 -3.21 6.70
CA ALA A 34 -2.93 -3.82 5.39
C ALA A 34 -3.75 -5.12 5.33
N SER A 35 -4.34 -5.40 4.18
CA SER A 35 -5.09 -6.63 3.96
C SER A 35 -4.18 -7.77 3.53
N PRO A 36 -4.42 -9.01 3.99
CA PRO A 36 -3.76 -10.18 3.43
C PRO A 36 -4.20 -10.44 1.99
N ILE A 37 -3.40 -11.15 1.23
CA ILE A 37 -3.71 -11.59 -0.13
C ILE A 37 -3.59 -13.11 -0.25
N GLY A 38 -4.43 -13.69 -1.12
CA GLY A 38 -4.38 -15.12 -1.45
C GLY A 38 -3.64 -15.37 -2.76
N PHE A 39 -2.90 -16.47 -2.84
CA PHE A 39 -2.24 -16.98 -4.02
C PHE A 39 -2.21 -18.50 -3.98
N GLU A 40 -2.90 -19.17 -4.90
CA GLU A 40 -3.09 -20.62 -4.88
C GLU A 40 -3.62 -21.11 -3.51
N ASN A 41 -2.89 -21.99 -2.81
CA ASN A 41 -3.21 -22.43 -1.45
C ASN A 41 -2.39 -21.69 -0.38
N ILE A 42 -1.94 -20.46 -0.67
CA ILE A 42 -1.09 -19.65 0.21
C ILE A 42 -1.82 -18.36 0.58
N ILE A 43 -1.84 -18.01 1.86
CA ILE A 43 -2.24 -16.69 2.35
C ILE A 43 -0.99 -15.91 2.75
N ILE A 44 -0.83 -14.71 2.25
CA ILE A 44 0.30 -13.83 2.56
C ILE A 44 -0.21 -12.64 3.34
N ALA A 45 0.24 -12.52 4.57
CA ALA A 45 -0.25 -11.52 5.52
C ALA A 45 0.86 -10.56 5.95
N PRO A 46 0.63 -9.24 5.84
CA PRO A 46 1.50 -8.21 6.37
C PRO A 46 1.19 -7.94 7.85
N PHE A 47 2.22 -7.73 8.67
CA PHE A 47 2.10 -7.45 10.10
C PHE A 47 2.72 -6.11 10.50
N SER A 48 2.27 -5.53 11.61
CA SER A 48 2.72 -4.22 12.09
C SER A 48 4.18 -4.20 12.59
N ASN A 49 4.79 -5.37 12.80
CA ASN A 49 6.22 -5.50 13.13
C ASN A 49 7.14 -5.49 11.89
N GLY A 50 6.57 -5.25 10.69
CA GLY A 50 7.31 -5.26 9.43
C GLY A 50 7.54 -6.64 8.82
N GLU A 51 6.92 -7.68 9.37
CA GLU A 51 6.96 -9.03 8.81
C GLU A 51 5.88 -9.23 7.76
N LEU A 52 6.26 -9.85 6.65
CA LEU A 52 5.38 -10.43 5.65
C LEU A 52 5.48 -11.94 5.79
N VAL A 53 4.39 -12.60 6.14
CA VAL A 53 4.39 -14.06 6.41
C VAL A 53 3.43 -14.76 5.46
N ALA A 54 3.88 -15.85 4.87
CA ALA A 54 3.03 -16.74 4.08
C ALA A 54 2.60 -17.94 4.91
N PHE A 55 1.36 -18.35 4.73
CA PHE A 55 0.73 -19.47 5.43
C PHE A 55 0.12 -20.43 4.44
N ASP A 56 0.15 -21.70 4.77
CA ASP A 56 -0.71 -22.69 4.15
C ASP A 56 -2.17 -22.37 4.49
N ASN A 57 -3.01 -22.23 3.47
CA ASN A 57 -4.39 -21.75 3.64
C ASN A 57 -5.23 -22.67 4.50
N ASP A 58 -5.03 -23.99 4.38
CA ASP A 58 -5.89 -24.98 5.04
C ASP A 58 -5.51 -25.17 6.51
N THR A 59 -4.23 -25.06 6.83
CA THR A 59 -3.70 -25.39 8.16
C THR A 59 -3.27 -24.19 8.99
N GLY A 60 -3.10 -23.02 8.37
CA GLY A 60 -2.51 -21.84 9.02
C GLY A 60 -1.04 -21.98 9.38
N ARG A 61 -0.36 -23.03 8.88
CA ARG A 61 1.07 -23.25 9.16
C ARG A 61 1.92 -22.23 8.39
N PRO A 62 2.83 -21.49 9.04
CA PRO A 62 3.77 -20.62 8.35
C PRO A 62 4.67 -21.42 7.37
N LEU A 63 4.78 -20.90 6.14
CA LEU A 63 5.60 -21.48 5.07
C LEU A 63 6.93 -20.74 4.94
N TRP A 64 6.88 -19.41 4.96
CA TRP A 64 8.03 -18.51 4.92
C TRP A 64 7.70 -17.17 5.55
N SER A 65 8.73 -16.43 5.94
CA SER A 65 8.60 -15.04 6.37
C SER A 65 9.70 -14.17 5.77
N GLU A 66 9.40 -12.88 5.54
CA GLU A 66 10.32 -11.87 5.04
C GLU A 66 10.14 -10.59 5.85
N ASN A 67 11.22 -9.85 6.13
CA ASN A 67 11.16 -8.59 6.84
C ASN A 67 11.29 -7.42 5.83
N VAL A 68 10.26 -6.56 5.77
CA VAL A 68 10.18 -5.42 4.86
C VAL A 68 10.71 -4.15 5.50
N SER A 69 10.84 -4.09 6.82
CA SER A 69 11.35 -2.93 7.54
C SER A 69 12.87 -2.80 7.45
N LYS A 70 13.39 -1.56 7.57
CA LYS A 70 14.81 -1.32 7.80
C LYS A 70 15.15 -1.70 9.25
N ILE A 71 16.23 -2.47 9.42
CA ILE A 71 16.80 -2.67 10.75
C ILE A 71 17.63 -1.43 11.07
N SER A 72 17.07 -0.50 11.86
CA SER A 72 17.82 0.62 12.41
C SER A 72 18.29 0.26 13.81
N LEU A 73 19.60 0.16 14.01
CA LEU A 73 20.20 -0.07 15.32
C LEU A 73 20.16 1.17 16.21
N LEU A 74 19.76 2.33 15.69
CA LEU A 74 19.91 3.63 16.36
C LEU A 74 18.59 4.34 16.67
N SER A 75 17.44 3.87 16.19
CA SER A 75 16.16 4.50 16.48
C SER A 75 15.16 3.53 17.09
N ASN A 76 14.85 3.77 18.37
CA ASN A 76 13.71 3.14 19.07
C ASN A 76 12.36 3.80 18.68
N PHE A 77 12.34 4.66 17.66
CA PHE A 77 11.19 5.49 17.29
C PHE A 77 10.60 5.17 15.91
N ASP A 78 11.21 4.26 15.16
CA ASP A 78 10.75 3.96 13.81
C ASP A 78 9.48 3.07 13.83
N ILE A 79 8.45 3.53 13.14
CA ILE A 79 7.28 2.70 12.81
C ILE A 79 7.74 1.70 11.75
N LYS A 80 7.67 0.40 12.05
CA LYS A 80 8.08 -0.68 11.13
C LYS A 80 6.93 -1.22 10.30
N ASP A 81 5.75 -0.69 10.50
CA ASP A 81 4.48 -1.21 10.02
C ASP A 81 4.42 -1.36 8.50
N ILE A 82 3.89 -2.48 8.05
CA ILE A 82 3.44 -2.67 6.67
C ILE A 82 1.97 -2.23 6.62
N SER A 83 1.73 -0.93 6.44
CA SER A 83 0.39 -0.35 6.34
C SER A 83 -0.20 -0.42 4.92
N ALA A 84 0.64 -0.67 3.93
CA ALA A 84 0.23 -0.89 2.54
C ALA A 84 -0.05 -2.38 2.28
N SER A 85 -1.21 -2.68 1.70
CA SER A 85 -1.49 -4.06 1.29
C SER A 85 -0.50 -4.53 0.23
N PRO A 86 0.07 -5.73 0.36
CA PRO A 86 0.92 -6.30 -0.68
C PRO A 86 0.12 -6.52 -1.97
N VAL A 87 0.80 -6.47 -3.10
CA VAL A 87 0.19 -6.72 -4.41
C VAL A 87 0.87 -7.89 -5.11
N LEU A 88 0.07 -8.69 -5.79
CA LEU A 88 0.50 -9.89 -6.50
C LEU A 88 0.51 -9.65 -8.01
N SER A 89 1.59 -10.08 -8.67
CA SER A 89 1.64 -10.17 -10.13
C SER A 89 2.33 -11.47 -10.53
N SER A 90 1.59 -12.37 -11.13
CA SER A 90 2.02 -13.75 -11.35
C SER A 90 2.48 -14.39 -10.02
N ASN A 91 3.70 -14.90 -9.93
CA ASN A 91 4.25 -15.51 -8.72
C ASN A 91 5.11 -14.53 -7.88
N THR A 92 4.91 -13.23 -8.05
CA THR A 92 5.71 -12.20 -7.38
C THR A 92 4.83 -11.30 -6.53
N ILE A 93 5.21 -11.14 -5.27
CA ILE A 93 4.64 -10.21 -4.31
C ILE A 93 5.48 -8.95 -4.27
N PHE A 94 4.80 -7.81 -4.28
CA PHE A 94 5.41 -6.51 -4.02
C PHE A 94 4.84 -5.95 -2.73
N SER A 95 5.72 -5.64 -1.79
CA SER A 95 5.35 -5.09 -0.49
C SER A 95 6.20 -3.88 -0.15
N VAL A 96 5.57 -2.87 0.43
CA VAL A 96 6.22 -1.64 0.87
C VAL A 96 5.87 -1.39 2.33
N SER A 97 6.84 -0.93 3.10
CA SER A 97 6.61 -0.54 4.50
C SER A 97 6.93 0.92 4.75
N THR A 98 6.33 1.46 5.80
CA THR A 98 6.67 2.77 6.37
C THR A 98 8.10 2.72 6.92
N ASN A 99 8.92 3.73 6.62
CA ASN A 99 10.35 3.77 6.98
C ASN A 99 11.16 2.52 6.57
N GLY A 100 10.71 1.81 5.52
CA GLY A 100 11.28 0.53 5.13
C GLY A 100 11.78 0.49 3.69
N LYS A 101 11.38 -0.57 3.03
CA LYS A 101 11.78 -0.91 1.67
C LYS A 101 10.57 -1.26 0.82
N LEU A 102 10.72 -1.11 -0.48
CA LEU A 102 9.90 -1.83 -1.45
C LEU A 102 10.64 -3.13 -1.80
N LEU A 103 9.98 -4.25 -1.59
CA LEU A 103 10.48 -5.59 -1.89
C LEU A 103 9.71 -6.24 -3.03
N SER A 104 10.44 -7.00 -3.83
CA SER A 104 9.89 -8.01 -4.74
C SER A 104 10.28 -9.39 -4.24
N THR A 105 9.29 -10.22 -3.92
CA THR A 105 9.48 -11.52 -3.28
C THR A 105 8.72 -12.60 -4.05
N ASN A 106 9.31 -13.77 -4.23
CA ASN A 106 8.61 -14.90 -4.83
C ASN A 106 7.53 -15.42 -3.86
N ALA A 107 6.28 -15.50 -4.33
CA ALA A 107 5.11 -15.82 -3.51
C ALA A 107 5.16 -17.25 -2.93
N ILE A 108 5.81 -18.20 -3.64
CA ILE A 108 5.82 -19.62 -3.27
C ILE A 108 6.84 -19.89 -2.15
N ASN A 109 8.06 -19.33 -2.27
CA ASN A 109 9.19 -19.71 -1.42
C ASN A 109 9.79 -18.57 -0.60
N GLY A 110 9.24 -17.36 -0.68
CA GLY A 110 9.71 -16.19 0.06
C GLY A 110 11.05 -15.63 -0.40
N LYS A 111 11.64 -16.16 -1.48
CA LYS A 111 12.93 -15.67 -1.96
C LYS A 111 12.81 -14.25 -2.50
N ARG A 112 13.64 -13.34 -1.99
CA ARG A 112 13.73 -11.97 -2.46
C ARG A 112 14.32 -11.93 -3.86
N ASN A 113 13.60 -11.30 -4.81
CA ASN A 113 14.09 -11.04 -6.16
C ASN A 113 14.95 -9.77 -6.16
N TRP A 114 14.41 -8.68 -5.59
CA TRP A 114 15.11 -7.41 -5.41
C TRP A 114 14.52 -6.62 -4.24
N ALA A 115 15.26 -5.63 -3.77
CA ALA A 115 14.84 -4.69 -2.73
C ALA A 115 15.43 -3.31 -3.01
N ILE A 116 14.64 -2.28 -2.79
CA ILE A 116 15.08 -0.88 -2.88
C ILE A 116 14.68 -0.11 -1.63
N ASP A 117 15.49 0.87 -1.26
CA ASP A 117 15.21 1.80 -0.18
C ASP A 117 14.16 2.80 -0.64
N LEU A 118 12.88 2.42 -0.48
CA LEU A 118 11.72 3.21 -0.81
C LEU A 118 10.65 2.94 0.24
N SER A 119 10.35 3.94 1.05
CA SER A 119 9.30 3.90 2.08
C SER A 119 7.98 4.36 1.50
N GLY A 120 6.89 3.70 1.90
CA GLY A 120 5.56 4.08 1.46
C GLY A 120 4.48 3.49 2.36
N TYR A 121 3.32 4.11 2.36
CA TYR A 121 2.17 3.72 3.18
C TYR A 121 0.92 3.41 2.34
N ARG A 122 1.06 3.43 1.02
CA ARG A 122 -0.04 3.13 0.08
C ARG A 122 0.24 1.90 -0.74
N THR A 123 -0.82 1.15 -1.00
CA THR A 123 -0.76 -0.05 -1.84
C THR A 123 -0.23 0.29 -3.23
N PRO A 124 0.82 -0.36 -3.70
CA PRO A 124 1.35 -0.17 -5.04
C PRO A 124 0.33 -0.54 -6.12
N THR A 125 0.43 0.09 -7.29
CA THR A 125 -0.35 -0.29 -8.47
C THR A 125 0.56 -0.93 -9.51
N ILE A 126 0.11 -2.03 -10.11
CA ILE A 126 0.88 -2.75 -11.14
C ILE A 126 0.12 -2.70 -12.47
N SER A 127 0.86 -2.41 -13.54
CA SER A 127 0.36 -2.52 -14.91
C SER A 127 1.46 -2.99 -15.85
N GLY A 128 1.20 -4.09 -16.54
CA GLY A 128 2.19 -4.69 -17.44
C GLY A 128 3.52 -5.00 -16.75
N GLY A 129 4.58 -4.38 -17.23
CA GLY A 129 5.95 -4.49 -16.69
C GLY A 129 6.32 -3.45 -15.63
N GLN A 130 5.37 -2.61 -15.21
CA GLN A 130 5.61 -1.46 -14.35
C GLN A 130 4.92 -1.60 -12.99
N ILE A 131 5.54 -1.03 -11.96
CA ILE A 131 4.97 -0.82 -10.64
C ILE A 131 5.02 0.67 -10.30
N TYR A 132 3.92 1.19 -9.77
CA TYR A 132 3.76 2.59 -9.37
C TYR A 132 3.57 2.66 -7.87
N VAL A 133 4.35 3.51 -7.21
CA VAL A 133 4.36 3.67 -5.76
C VAL A 133 4.35 5.15 -5.41
N ILE A 134 3.60 5.55 -4.39
CA ILE A 134 3.73 6.88 -3.78
C ILE A 134 4.57 6.72 -2.52
N ASP A 135 5.69 7.45 -2.44
CA ASP A 135 6.55 7.46 -1.27
C ASP A 135 6.06 8.42 -0.16
N GLU A 136 6.75 8.40 0.97
CA GLU A 136 6.44 9.26 2.12
C GLU A 136 6.69 10.75 1.86
N ASP A 137 7.48 11.07 0.85
CA ASP A 137 7.77 12.44 0.44
C ASP A 137 6.74 13.00 -0.56
N GLY A 138 5.73 12.18 -0.94
CA GLY A 138 4.72 12.56 -1.92
C GLY A 138 5.26 12.54 -3.34
N LYS A 139 6.16 11.61 -3.64
CA LYS A 139 6.65 11.33 -4.99
C LYS A 139 5.94 10.10 -5.53
N LEU A 140 5.40 10.22 -6.71
CA LEU A 140 4.93 9.09 -7.50
C LEU A 140 6.09 8.55 -8.33
N ILE A 141 6.41 7.28 -8.11
CA ILE A 141 7.59 6.62 -8.68
C ILE A 141 7.13 5.45 -9.54
N CYS A 142 7.61 5.40 -10.77
CA CYS A 142 7.43 4.25 -11.65
C CYS A 142 8.73 3.46 -11.73
N LEU A 143 8.61 2.13 -11.56
CA LEU A 143 9.74 1.22 -11.60
C LEU A 143 9.46 0.05 -12.52
N ASN A 144 10.54 -0.54 -13.04
CA ASN A 144 10.49 -1.84 -13.68
C ASN A 144 10.13 -2.92 -12.64
N LYS A 145 9.04 -3.62 -12.86
CA LYS A 145 8.52 -4.66 -11.97
C LYS A 145 9.53 -5.80 -11.70
N ASN A 146 10.36 -6.12 -12.70
CA ASN A 146 11.27 -7.27 -12.61
C ASN A 146 12.64 -6.93 -12.00
N SER A 147 13.12 -5.69 -12.21
CA SER A 147 14.46 -5.29 -11.74
C SER A 147 14.44 -4.28 -10.58
N GLY A 148 13.33 -3.59 -10.35
CA GLY A 148 13.26 -2.48 -9.40
C GLY A 148 13.91 -1.18 -9.92
N GLU A 149 14.33 -1.14 -11.18
CA GLU A 149 14.93 0.06 -11.79
C GLU A 149 13.90 1.16 -11.95
N VAL A 150 14.23 2.38 -11.56
CA VAL A 150 13.34 3.55 -11.66
C VAL A 150 13.31 4.05 -13.11
N PHE A 151 12.11 4.16 -13.67
CA PHE A 151 11.87 4.74 -14.98
C PHE A 151 11.68 6.26 -14.91
N TRP A 152 10.83 6.72 -13.99
CA TRP A 152 10.57 8.13 -13.77
C TRP A 152 10.05 8.40 -12.35
N ILE A 153 10.15 9.67 -11.92
CA ILE A 153 9.67 10.19 -10.64
C ILE A 153 8.89 11.48 -10.89
N THR A 154 7.71 11.61 -10.28
CA THR A 154 6.86 12.79 -10.37
C THR A 154 6.56 13.33 -8.98
N GLU A 155 6.80 14.61 -8.73
CA GLU A 155 6.47 15.29 -7.48
C GLU A 155 4.95 15.56 -7.40
N LEU A 156 4.30 14.98 -6.39
CA LEU A 156 2.90 15.22 -6.10
C LEU A 156 2.69 16.38 -5.10
N ASN A 157 3.77 16.86 -4.48
CA ASN A 157 3.87 17.81 -3.38
C ASN A 157 3.58 17.21 -1.99
N LYS A 158 4.62 17.19 -1.16
CA LYS A 158 4.56 16.72 0.24
C LYS A 158 3.71 17.63 1.14
N PHE A 159 3.63 18.92 0.82
CA PHE A 159 2.93 19.91 1.62
C PHE A 159 1.90 20.66 0.77
N LYS A 160 0.82 21.12 1.40
CA LYS A 160 -0.20 21.93 0.75
C LYS A 160 0.44 23.23 0.23
N LYS A 161 0.22 23.53 -1.06
CA LYS A 161 0.75 24.71 -1.72
C LYS A 161 0.26 26.00 -1.03
N GLY A 162 1.19 26.88 -0.64
CA GLY A 162 0.88 28.18 -0.04
C GLY A 162 0.66 28.19 1.47
N GLN A 163 0.86 27.08 2.17
CA GLN A 163 0.80 27.04 3.64
C GLN A 163 2.17 26.67 4.24
N LYS A 164 2.37 27.03 5.53
CA LYS A 164 3.60 26.71 6.24
C LYS A 164 3.75 25.19 6.39
N ALA A 165 4.97 24.67 6.45
CA ALA A 165 5.40 23.26 6.44
C ALA A 165 4.74 22.31 7.48
N LYS A 166 3.58 22.65 8.04
CA LYS A 166 2.85 21.83 9.03
C LYS A 166 1.74 20.97 8.44
N ASP A 167 1.27 21.27 7.23
CA ASP A 167 0.14 20.56 6.64
C ASP A 167 0.66 19.55 5.61
N LEU A 168 0.92 18.33 6.07
CA LEU A 168 1.27 17.20 5.22
C LEU A 168 0.14 16.92 4.23
N ASN A 169 0.48 16.88 2.96
CA ASN A 169 -0.44 16.52 1.91
C ASN A 169 -0.37 15.00 1.67
N LEU A 170 -1.15 14.25 2.42
CA LEU A 170 -1.21 12.80 2.27
C LEU A 170 -1.90 12.45 0.94
N TRP A 171 -1.23 11.68 0.11
CA TRP A 171 -1.74 11.23 -1.18
C TRP A 171 -2.34 9.83 -1.09
N LEU A 172 -3.46 9.64 -1.75
CA LEU A 172 -4.14 8.37 -2.01
C LEU A 172 -3.92 7.97 -3.45
N GLY A 173 -3.70 6.69 -3.68
CA GLY A 173 -3.39 6.14 -4.99
C GLY A 173 -2.00 5.49 -4.99
N PRO A 174 -1.39 5.29 -6.18
CA PRO A 174 -1.94 5.63 -7.49
C PRO A 174 -3.06 4.66 -7.92
N TYR A 175 -4.12 5.19 -8.53
CA TYR A 175 -5.20 4.39 -9.10
C TYR A 175 -5.10 4.43 -10.61
N LEU A 176 -4.94 3.28 -11.26
CA LEU A 176 -4.90 3.19 -12.72
C LEU A 176 -6.33 3.01 -13.25
N ILE A 177 -6.83 4.05 -13.92
CA ILE A 177 -8.18 4.09 -14.51
C ILE A 177 -8.04 4.58 -15.95
N ASN A 178 -8.61 3.85 -16.91
CA ASN A 178 -8.56 4.21 -18.33
C ASN A 178 -7.13 4.58 -18.82
N ASN A 179 -6.14 3.80 -18.37
CA ASN A 179 -4.72 3.99 -18.70
C ASN A 179 -4.12 5.35 -18.25
N LEU A 180 -4.64 5.91 -17.17
CA LEU A 180 -4.14 7.13 -16.50
C LEU A 180 -4.01 6.87 -15.00
N LEU A 181 -3.03 7.48 -14.36
CA LEU A 181 -2.79 7.37 -12.92
C LEU A 181 -3.47 8.54 -12.19
N TYR A 182 -4.49 8.21 -11.40
CA TYR A 182 -5.22 9.17 -10.56
C TYR A 182 -4.64 9.16 -9.15
N ASN A 183 -4.29 10.34 -8.67
CA ASN A 183 -3.73 10.54 -7.34
C ASN A 183 -4.54 11.64 -6.64
N ILE A 184 -5.10 11.32 -5.47
CA ILE A 184 -6.01 12.21 -4.73
C ILE A 184 -5.35 12.58 -3.41
N SER A 185 -5.27 13.87 -3.10
CA SER A 185 -4.71 14.31 -1.83
C SER A 185 -5.76 14.39 -0.72
N TYR A 186 -5.32 14.36 0.53
CA TYR A 186 -6.16 14.62 1.70
C TYR A 186 -6.96 15.93 1.59
N PHE A 187 -6.39 16.96 0.94
CA PHE A 187 -7.04 18.26 0.75
C PHE A 187 -7.92 18.34 -0.51
N GLY A 188 -8.13 17.21 -1.21
CA GLY A 188 -9.01 17.15 -2.38
C GLY A 188 -8.37 17.62 -3.68
N GLU A 189 -7.05 17.75 -3.74
CA GLU A 189 -6.34 17.94 -5.00
C GLU A 189 -6.29 16.61 -5.75
N LEU A 190 -6.72 16.62 -7.01
CA LEU A 190 -6.62 15.49 -7.93
C LEU A 190 -5.52 15.76 -8.94
N LYS A 191 -4.54 14.86 -9.05
CA LYS A 191 -3.55 14.86 -10.12
C LYS A 191 -3.69 13.64 -11.00
N ILE A 192 -3.83 13.88 -12.30
CA ILE A 192 -3.83 12.83 -13.32
C ILE A 192 -2.47 12.81 -13.98
N VAL A 193 -1.81 11.65 -13.97
CA VAL A 193 -0.43 11.48 -14.43
C VAL A 193 -0.38 10.42 -15.52
N SER A 194 0.43 10.67 -16.56
CA SER A 194 0.73 9.69 -17.61
C SER A 194 1.54 8.51 -17.03
N PRO A 195 1.08 7.26 -17.13
CA PRO A 195 1.84 6.12 -16.62
C PRO A 195 3.12 5.87 -17.40
N MET A 196 3.19 6.33 -18.65
CA MET A 196 4.35 6.11 -19.52
C MET A 196 5.48 7.09 -19.27
N THR A 197 5.15 8.37 -19.02
CA THR A 197 6.15 9.45 -18.94
C THR A 197 6.28 10.05 -17.55
N GLY A 198 5.31 9.84 -16.66
CA GLY A 198 5.22 10.54 -15.38
C GLY A 198 4.78 12.00 -15.48
N GLU A 199 4.42 12.48 -16.68
CA GLU A 199 3.95 13.85 -16.87
C GLU A 199 2.60 14.07 -16.18
N VAL A 200 2.45 15.18 -15.45
CA VAL A 200 1.17 15.61 -14.87
C VAL A 200 0.32 16.20 -15.99
N LEU A 201 -0.74 15.48 -16.37
CA LEU A 201 -1.65 15.88 -17.46
C LEU A 201 -2.71 16.86 -17.01
N SER A 202 -3.21 16.73 -15.78
CA SER A 202 -4.11 17.69 -15.16
C SER A 202 -3.92 17.79 -13.65
N THR A 203 -4.33 18.92 -13.10
CA THR A 203 -4.43 19.16 -11.66
C THR A 203 -5.75 19.87 -11.40
N ASP A 204 -6.64 19.20 -10.68
CA ASP A 204 -8.01 19.65 -10.42
C ASP A 204 -8.29 19.65 -8.92
N SER A 205 -9.36 20.31 -8.50
CA SER A 205 -9.86 20.30 -7.13
C SER A 205 -11.21 19.59 -7.08
N LEU A 206 -11.32 18.61 -6.19
CA LEU A 206 -12.57 17.87 -5.95
C LEU A 206 -13.56 18.67 -5.06
N GLY A 207 -13.11 19.78 -4.47
CA GLY A 207 -13.95 20.57 -3.55
C GLY A 207 -14.21 19.87 -2.19
N VAL A 208 -13.59 18.73 -1.94
CA VAL A 208 -13.72 17.90 -0.73
C VAL A 208 -12.40 17.91 0.03
N LYS A 209 -12.44 17.84 1.35
CA LYS A 209 -11.26 17.75 2.23
C LYS A 209 -11.42 16.57 3.18
N GLY A 210 -10.32 16.18 3.83
CA GLY A 210 -10.36 15.09 4.81
C GLY A 210 -10.50 13.73 4.17
N ILE A 211 -9.99 13.55 2.94
CA ILE A 211 -10.06 12.28 2.22
C ILE A 211 -8.95 11.37 2.78
N ILE A 212 -9.34 10.34 3.54
CA ILE A 212 -8.41 9.42 4.21
C ILE A 212 -8.53 7.98 3.73
N LEU A 213 -9.69 7.64 3.16
CA LEU A 213 -9.96 6.29 2.66
C LEU A 213 -9.80 6.20 1.14
N PRO A 214 -9.39 5.03 0.62
CA PRO A 214 -9.37 4.78 -0.80
C PRO A 214 -10.74 5.04 -1.44
N PRO A 215 -10.81 5.66 -2.63
CA PRO A 215 -12.06 5.81 -3.36
C PRO A 215 -12.58 4.44 -3.81
N VAL A 216 -13.91 4.32 -3.87
CA VAL A 216 -14.57 3.17 -4.49
C VAL A 216 -14.91 3.52 -5.93
N ILE A 217 -14.42 2.74 -6.87
CA ILE A 217 -14.61 2.95 -8.31
C ILE A 217 -15.63 1.93 -8.81
N LEU A 218 -16.76 2.41 -9.31
CA LEU A 218 -17.83 1.59 -9.87
C LEU A 218 -18.18 2.09 -11.27
N SER A 219 -18.01 1.25 -12.27
CA SER A 219 -18.38 1.54 -13.69
C SER A 219 -17.96 2.94 -14.15
N ASN A 220 -18.84 3.93 -14.03
CA ASN A 220 -18.66 5.32 -14.47
C ASN A 220 -18.68 6.33 -13.32
N ALA A 221 -18.55 5.89 -12.07
CA ALA A 221 -18.60 6.77 -10.91
C ALA A 221 -17.47 6.44 -9.92
N VAL A 222 -16.94 7.48 -9.29
CA VAL A 222 -15.97 7.40 -8.19
C VAL A 222 -16.64 7.91 -6.93
N PHE A 223 -16.64 7.10 -5.88
CA PHE A 223 -17.17 7.47 -4.57
C PHE A 223 -16.01 7.75 -3.62
N ILE A 224 -16.07 8.89 -2.96
CA ILE A 224 -15.08 9.35 -1.99
C ILE A 224 -15.79 9.64 -0.68
N MET A 225 -15.19 9.20 0.42
CA MET A 225 -15.68 9.52 1.76
C MET A 225 -14.68 10.44 2.47
N ASP A 226 -15.20 11.51 3.09
CA ASP A 226 -14.41 12.42 3.92
C ASP A 226 -14.32 11.94 5.39
N GLU A 227 -13.51 12.62 6.20
CA GLU A 227 -13.32 12.34 7.63
C GLU A 227 -14.60 12.56 8.48
N ASN A 228 -15.60 13.26 7.95
CA ASN A 228 -16.90 13.49 8.60
C ASN A 228 -17.96 12.46 8.17
N SER A 229 -17.55 11.40 7.44
CA SER A 229 -18.41 10.34 6.91
C SER A 229 -19.40 10.82 5.83
N ASN A 230 -19.14 11.95 5.18
CA ASN A 230 -19.89 12.36 3.99
C ASN A 230 -19.39 11.58 2.77
N VAL A 231 -20.32 11.09 1.95
CA VAL A 231 -20.02 10.37 0.71
C VAL A 231 -20.30 11.28 -0.48
N PHE A 232 -19.31 11.43 -1.34
CA PHE A 232 -19.37 12.23 -2.57
C PHE A 232 -19.28 11.30 -3.77
N ARG A 233 -20.08 11.57 -4.80
CA ARG A 233 -20.07 10.86 -6.08
C ARG A 233 -19.58 11.79 -7.18
N PHE A 234 -18.62 11.31 -7.96
CA PHE A 234 -18.06 11.97 -9.15
C PHE A 234 -18.28 11.08 -10.36
N GLU A 235 -18.69 11.68 -11.49
CA GLU A 235 -18.89 11.02 -12.80
C GLU A 235 -17.82 11.43 -13.81
#